data_9f9e18c325f1025c34764ad10d013017
#
_entry.id   9f9e18c325f1025c34764ad10d013017
#
_cell.length_a   1.000
_cell.length_b   1.000
_cell.length_c   1.000
_cell.angle_alpha   90.00
_cell.angle_beta   90.00
_cell.angle_gamma   90.00
#
_symmetry.space_group_name_H-M   'P 1'
#
loop_
_entity.id
_entity.type
_entity.pdbx_description
1 polymer ?
#
loop_
_entity_poly.entity_id
_entity_poly.type
_entity_poly.pdbx_seq_one_letter_code
_entity_poly.pdbx_strand_id
1 'polypeptide(L)'
;MMDHFLNTIAFYFYMFALLTTLVRVFQPKLTHWVPLGFTAIGAALQFAAFLIRWSHLNWAPVTTMYEILCYVSFGLGLAVFFTYRKFDAPVLAAMSLILPIAALGTALFTESPDLKPVVPGLQSRWMPIHVSCWCFSYSAFGVGFVVASCLIALRRLGRAPKMQEELGDLFHRLVLFGFPFHTLGLITGALWAANAWASPWFNDPKEWTSAITWLIYAIYLHLHRKKILGADWLGIVGMASVLLTFVGVNFIPSARQSAHTYVSPGSPGWLMLGWILGPFAVLSIALWALKFWRKTPVSRLKQDREVLNATR
;
A
#
# COMPACT_ATOMS: atom_id res chain seq x y z
N MET A 1 -21.55 14.53 0.98
CA MET A 1 -20.98 15.60 0.11
C MET A 1 -19.68 16.18 0.65
N MET A 2 -19.61 16.64 1.91
CA MET A 2 -18.39 17.21 2.50
C MET A 2 -17.24 16.21 2.59
N ASP A 3 -17.51 14.98 2.99
CA ASP A 3 -16.55 13.88 3.07
C ASP A 3 -15.91 13.57 1.70
N HIS A 4 -16.70 13.51 0.63
CA HIS A 4 -16.21 13.33 -0.73
C HIS A 4 -15.35 14.50 -1.19
N PHE A 5 -15.74 15.75 -0.88
CA PHE A 5 -14.97 16.94 -1.18
C PHE A 5 -13.60 16.93 -0.49
N LEU A 6 -13.54 16.56 0.80
CA LEU A 6 -12.29 16.45 1.55
C LEU A 6 -11.38 15.34 0.97
N ASN A 7 -11.94 14.20 0.59
CA ASN A 7 -11.19 13.14 -0.08
C ASN A 7 -10.63 13.60 -1.43
N THR A 8 -11.39 14.41 -2.18
CA THR A 8 -10.91 15.01 -3.45
C THR A 8 -9.74 15.96 -3.21
N ILE A 9 -9.82 16.82 -2.19
CA ILE A 9 -8.69 17.69 -1.82
C ILE A 9 -7.48 16.86 -1.38
N ALA A 10 -7.68 15.81 -0.56
CA ALA A 10 -6.61 14.92 -0.11
C ALA A 10 -5.89 14.26 -1.29
N PHE A 11 -6.63 13.86 -2.35
CA PHE A 11 -6.05 13.32 -3.57
C PHE A 11 -5.06 14.32 -4.22
N TYR A 12 -5.43 15.59 -4.33
CA TYR A 12 -4.52 16.61 -4.85
C TYR A 12 -3.31 16.84 -3.95
N PHE A 13 -3.46 16.76 -2.63
CA PHE A 13 -2.32 16.84 -1.72
C PHE A 13 -1.34 15.68 -1.91
N TYR A 14 -1.81 14.46 -2.12
CA TYR A 14 -0.93 13.33 -2.47
C TYR A 14 -0.29 13.51 -3.84
N MET A 15 -0.98 14.08 -4.82
CA MET A 15 -0.38 14.44 -6.11
C MET A 15 0.72 15.50 -5.97
N PHE A 16 0.53 16.54 -5.13
CA PHE A 16 1.56 17.53 -4.82
C PHE A 16 2.73 16.90 -4.05
N ALA A 17 2.46 15.97 -3.14
CA ALA A 17 3.50 15.20 -2.47
C ALA A 17 4.36 14.41 -3.48
N LEU A 18 3.72 13.72 -4.43
CA LEU A 18 4.41 12.99 -5.50
C LEU A 18 5.23 13.95 -6.37
N LEU A 19 4.65 15.04 -6.85
CA LEU A 19 5.32 16.03 -7.69
C LEU A 19 6.56 16.62 -6.99
N THR A 20 6.40 17.07 -5.75
CA THR A 20 7.52 17.63 -4.97
C THR A 20 8.58 16.59 -4.64
N THR A 21 8.19 15.31 -4.45
CA THR A 21 9.14 14.20 -4.30
C THR A 21 9.93 13.97 -5.60
N LEU A 22 9.26 13.99 -6.76
CA LEU A 22 9.94 13.86 -8.05
C LEU A 22 10.89 15.03 -8.32
N VAL A 23 10.51 16.27 -7.96
CA VAL A 23 11.41 17.42 -8.04
C VAL A 23 12.66 17.19 -7.18
N ARG A 24 12.52 16.59 -5.99
CA ARG A 24 13.66 16.26 -5.12
C ARG A 24 14.62 15.24 -5.72
N VAL A 25 14.18 14.34 -6.59
CA VAL A 25 15.08 13.40 -7.29
C VAL A 25 16.10 14.16 -8.13
N PHE A 26 15.71 15.30 -8.73
CA PHE A 26 16.58 16.13 -9.58
C PHE A 26 17.17 17.32 -8.83
N GLN A 27 16.53 17.79 -7.76
CA GLN A 27 16.96 18.93 -6.93
C GLN A 27 17.06 18.55 -5.45
N PRO A 28 18.14 17.90 -5.02
CA PRO A 28 18.29 17.41 -3.63
C PRO A 28 18.28 18.52 -2.56
N LYS A 29 18.41 19.79 -2.96
CA LYS A 29 18.35 20.95 -2.05
C LYS A 29 16.95 21.19 -1.47
N LEU A 30 15.90 20.72 -2.14
CA LEU A 30 14.54 20.79 -1.60
C LEU A 30 14.42 19.89 -0.38
N THR A 31 13.98 20.43 0.75
CA THR A 31 13.83 19.67 1.99
C THR A 31 12.81 18.53 1.86
N HIS A 32 13.09 17.39 2.48
CA HIS A 32 12.16 16.24 2.49
C HIS A 32 10.86 16.53 3.27
N TRP A 33 10.84 17.55 4.11
CA TRP A 33 9.65 17.96 4.86
C TRP A 33 8.53 18.52 3.99
N VAL A 34 8.84 19.05 2.80
CA VAL A 34 7.81 19.58 1.88
C VAL A 34 6.86 18.47 1.38
N PRO A 35 7.34 17.39 0.73
CA PRO A 35 6.46 16.30 0.32
C PRO A 35 5.81 15.58 1.51
N LEU A 36 6.52 15.46 2.64
CA LEU A 36 5.94 14.87 3.85
C LEU A 36 4.82 15.73 4.42
N GLY A 37 4.95 17.05 4.39
CA GLY A 37 3.90 17.99 4.79
C GLY A 37 2.63 17.81 3.95
N PHE A 38 2.76 17.73 2.62
CA PHE A 38 1.62 17.43 1.74
C PHE A 38 1.01 16.06 2.03
N THR A 39 1.84 15.04 2.28
CA THR A 39 1.35 13.71 2.64
C THR A 39 0.57 13.72 3.95
N ALA A 40 1.08 14.41 4.97
CA ALA A 40 0.43 14.54 6.27
C ALA A 40 -0.92 15.31 6.17
N ILE A 41 -0.96 16.38 5.40
CA ILE A 41 -2.20 17.15 5.18
C ILE A 41 -3.23 16.27 4.45
N GLY A 42 -2.82 15.53 3.40
CA GLY A 42 -3.70 14.59 2.71
C GLY A 42 -4.29 13.55 3.65
N ALA A 43 -3.46 12.94 4.50
CA ALA A 43 -3.93 11.97 5.51
C ALA A 43 -4.86 12.61 6.55
N ALA A 44 -4.58 13.83 7.01
CA ALA A 44 -5.43 14.55 7.96
C ALA A 44 -6.81 14.88 7.36
N LEU A 45 -6.86 15.28 6.10
CA LEU A 45 -8.11 15.53 5.37
C LEU A 45 -8.94 14.25 5.20
N GLN A 46 -8.30 13.12 4.88
CA GLN A 46 -8.97 11.82 4.81
C GLN A 46 -9.51 11.37 6.17
N PHE A 47 -8.76 11.61 7.25
CA PHE A 47 -9.24 11.33 8.60
C PHE A 47 -10.45 12.18 8.96
N ALA A 48 -10.43 13.48 8.63
CA ALA A 48 -11.59 14.36 8.81
C ALA A 48 -12.81 13.89 7.98
N ALA A 49 -12.58 13.50 6.71
CA ALA A 49 -13.61 12.92 5.86
C ALA A 49 -14.24 11.66 6.46
N PHE A 50 -13.40 10.77 7.02
CA PHE A 50 -13.82 9.56 7.71
C PHE A 50 -14.73 9.87 8.90
N LEU A 51 -14.34 10.83 9.76
CA LEU A 51 -15.13 11.22 10.93
C LEU A 51 -16.48 11.86 10.54
N ILE A 52 -16.49 12.73 9.52
CA ILE A 52 -17.71 13.34 9.00
C ILE A 52 -18.67 12.27 8.46
N ARG A 53 -18.15 11.33 7.67
CA ARG A 53 -18.96 10.25 7.12
C ARG A 53 -19.49 9.33 8.22
N TRP A 54 -18.69 9.05 9.26
CA TRP A 54 -19.12 8.29 10.44
C TRP A 54 -20.31 8.98 11.14
N SER A 55 -20.23 10.31 11.35
CA SER A 55 -21.31 11.04 12.00
C SER A 55 -22.63 11.00 11.23
N HIS A 56 -22.58 10.88 9.90
CA HIS A 56 -23.78 10.75 9.07
C HIS A 56 -24.36 9.33 9.03
N LEU A 57 -23.51 8.32 9.08
CA LEU A 57 -23.93 6.91 9.02
C LEU A 57 -24.33 6.35 10.39
N ASN A 58 -23.90 6.95 11.50
CA ASN A 58 -23.92 6.37 12.86
C ASN A 58 -23.18 5.02 13.00
N TRP A 59 -22.46 4.62 11.95
CA TRP A 59 -21.57 3.43 11.89
C TRP A 59 -20.25 3.81 11.25
N ALA A 60 -19.18 3.06 11.62
CA ALA A 60 -17.89 3.27 10.99
C ALA A 60 -17.99 3.08 9.46
N PRO A 61 -17.49 4.04 8.66
CA PRO A 61 -17.59 4.01 7.20
C PRO A 61 -16.55 3.06 6.59
N VAL A 62 -16.81 1.76 6.72
CA VAL A 62 -15.95 0.65 6.26
C VAL A 62 -16.78 -0.47 5.61
N THR A 63 -17.94 -0.13 5.05
CA THR A 63 -18.94 -1.09 4.57
C THR A 63 -19.12 -1.10 3.06
N THR A 64 -18.67 -0.06 2.36
CA THR A 64 -18.71 0.04 0.89
C THR A 64 -17.29 0.04 0.31
N MET A 65 -17.13 -0.29 -0.99
CA MET A 65 -15.84 -0.24 -1.66
C MET A 65 -15.25 1.17 -1.64
N TYR A 66 -16.07 2.20 -1.86
CA TYR A 66 -15.65 3.61 -1.71
C TYR A 66 -15.00 3.88 -0.35
N GLU A 67 -15.68 3.51 0.72
CA GLU A 67 -15.21 3.74 2.10
C GLU A 67 -13.91 2.99 2.41
N ILE A 68 -13.86 1.72 1.98
CA ILE A 68 -12.67 0.88 2.20
C ILE A 68 -11.46 1.43 1.44
N LEU A 69 -11.62 1.83 0.18
CA LEU A 69 -10.54 2.40 -0.63
C LEU A 69 -10.04 3.74 -0.06
N CYS A 70 -10.95 4.62 0.41
CA CYS A 70 -10.57 5.85 1.11
C CYS A 70 -9.78 5.53 2.39
N TYR A 71 -10.22 4.52 3.16
CA TYR A 71 -9.57 4.13 4.40
C TYR A 71 -8.21 3.47 4.17
N VAL A 72 -8.09 2.60 3.16
CA VAL A 72 -6.80 2.02 2.74
C VAL A 72 -5.84 3.11 2.25
N SER A 73 -6.33 4.08 1.47
CA SER A 73 -5.52 5.23 1.04
C SER A 73 -4.99 6.04 2.23
N PHE A 74 -5.82 6.27 3.23
CA PHE A 74 -5.42 6.91 4.49
C PHE A 74 -4.30 6.13 5.19
N GLY A 75 -4.47 4.82 5.38
CA GLY A 75 -3.45 3.95 5.97
C GLY A 75 -2.14 3.95 5.19
N LEU A 76 -2.21 3.90 3.85
CA LEU A 76 -1.04 3.99 2.97
C LEU A 76 -0.36 5.36 3.09
N GLY A 77 -1.12 6.46 3.13
CA GLY A 77 -0.57 7.81 3.36
C GLY A 77 0.20 7.90 4.68
N LEU A 78 -0.36 7.35 5.77
CA LEU A 78 0.32 7.27 7.06
C LEU A 78 1.58 6.39 6.98
N ALA A 79 1.50 5.21 6.34
CA ALA A 79 2.66 4.32 6.19
C ALA A 79 3.79 5.01 5.41
N VAL A 80 3.49 5.73 4.33
CA VAL A 80 4.45 6.55 3.58
C VAL A 80 5.04 7.64 4.48
N PHE A 81 4.22 8.41 5.18
CA PHE A 81 4.68 9.48 6.06
C PHE A 81 5.63 8.95 7.14
N PHE A 82 5.24 7.92 7.90
CA PHE A 82 6.06 7.38 8.99
C PHE A 82 7.34 6.70 8.50
N THR A 83 7.31 6.08 7.32
CA THR A 83 8.49 5.46 6.70
C THR A 83 9.50 6.53 6.30
N TYR A 84 9.08 7.52 5.51
CA TYR A 84 10.01 8.48 4.90
C TYR A 84 10.34 9.68 5.78
N ARG A 85 9.66 9.85 6.91
CA ARG A 85 10.09 10.82 7.95
C ARG A 85 11.48 10.52 8.50
N LYS A 86 11.85 9.23 8.56
CA LYS A 86 13.13 8.76 9.09
C LYS A 86 14.09 8.26 8.01
N PHE A 87 13.60 8.05 6.80
CA PHE A 87 14.37 7.45 5.72
C PHE A 87 14.27 8.32 4.45
N ASP A 88 15.32 9.12 4.22
CA ASP A 88 15.33 10.03 3.06
C ASP A 88 15.71 9.31 1.76
N ALA A 89 14.72 8.77 1.08
CA ALA A 89 14.87 8.07 -0.19
C ALA A 89 13.79 8.54 -1.19
N PRO A 90 14.01 9.64 -1.94
CA PRO A 90 12.98 10.28 -2.75
C PRO A 90 12.41 9.36 -3.84
N VAL A 91 13.22 8.49 -4.45
CA VAL A 91 12.74 7.52 -5.46
C VAL A 91 11.77 6.52 -4.83
N LEU A 92 12.13 5.96 -3.68
CA LEU A 92 11.24 5.04 -2.94
C LEU A 92 9.96 5.74 -2.48
N ALA A 93 10.09 6.98 -1.97
CA ALA A 93 8.95 7.76 -1.53
C ALA A 93 7.98 8.04 -2.68
N ALA A 94 8.49 8.42 -3.87
CA ALA A 94 7.67 8.61 -5.06
C ALA A 94 6.92 7.33 -5.48
N MET A 95 7.63 6.18 -5.50
CA MET A 95 7.01 4.89 -5.80
C MET A 95 5.93 4.52 -4.78
N SER A 96 6.18 4.76 -3.49
CA SER A 96 5.22 4.44 -2.44
C SER A 96 4.00 5.37 -2.46
N LEU A 97 4.15 6.65 -2.85
CA LEU A 97 3.04 7.61 -2.98
C LEU A 97 2.05 7.24 -4.08
N ILE A 98 2.46 6.45 -5.08
CA ILE A 98 1.54 5.94 -6.11
C ILE A 98 0.43 5.08 -5.46
N LEU A 99 0.73 4.35 -4.38
CA LEU A 99 -0.24 3.47 -3.72
C LEU A 99 -1.45 4.22 -3.14
N PRO A 100 -1.29 5.24 -2.26
CA PRO A 100 -2.43 5.99 -1.75
C PRO A 100 -3.14 6.80 -2.86
N ILE A 101 -2.42 7.33 -3.84
CA ILE A 101 -3.00 8.04 -4.99
C ILE A 101 -3.88 7.09 -5.80
N ALA A 102 -3.39 5.91 -6.11
CA ALA A 102 -4.14 4.91 -6.85
C ALA A 102 -5.40 4.48 -6.06
N ALA A 103 -5.27 4.17 -4.75
CA ALA A 103 -6.40 3.79 -3.89
C ALA A 103 -7.48 4.87 -3.88
N LEU A 104 -7.09 6.10 -3.59
CA LEU A 104 -8.04 7.21 -3.51
C LEU A 104 -8.61 7.59 -4.87
N GLY A 105 -7.79 7.56 -5.92
CA GLY A 105 -8.23 7.82 -7.29
C GLY A 105 -9.32 6.83 -7.72
N THR A 106 -9.13 5.52 -7.44
CA THR A 106 -10.19 4.54 -7.74
C THR A 106 -11.45 4.84 -6.93
N ALA A 107 -11.34 5.12 -5.63
CA ALA A 107 -12.52 5.50 -4.85
C ALA A 107 -13.28 6.67 -5.48
N LEU A 108 -12.56 7.73 -5.86
CA LEU A 108 -13.18 8.96 -6.35
C LEU A 108 -13.78 8.86 -7.76
N PHE A 109 -13.15 8.07 -8.65
CA PHE A 109 -13.51 8.05 -10.07
C PHE A 109 -14.32 6.82 -10.50
N THR A 110 -14.39 5.78 -9.67
CA THR A 110 -15.05 4.53 -10.05
C THR A 110 -16.15 4.07 -9.11
N GLU A 111 -16.16 4.57 -7.87
CA GLU A 111 -17.12 4.15 -6.85
C GLU A 111 -18.12 5.29 -6.51
N SER A 112 -19.35 4.89 -6.18
CA SER A 112 -20.36 5.87 -5.74
C SER A 112 -20.06 6.34 -4.32
N PRO A 113 -19.99 7.67 -4.08
CA PRO A 113 -19.83 8.23 -2.75
C PRO A 113 -21.13 8.25 -1.92
N ASP A 114 -22.24 7.74 -2.47
CA ASP A 114 -23.55 7.79 -1.81
C ASP A 114 -23.53 7.11 -0.44
N LEU A 115 -24.27 7.67 0.49
CA LEU A 115 -24.49 7.07 1.80
C LEU A 115 -25.50 5.92 1.65
N LYS A 116 -25.04 4.70 1.90
CA LYS A 116 -25.90 3.51 1.85
C LYS A 116 -26.19 3.02 3.28
N PRO A 117 -27.41 2.59 3.58
CA PRO A 117 -27.71 1.96 4.87
C PRO A 117 -26.83 0.73 5.08
N VAL A 118 -26.27 0.62 6.28
CA VAL A 118 -25.42 -0.53 6.63
C VAL A 118 -26.30 -1.76 6.78
N VAL A 119 -26.00 -2.81 6.01
CA VAL A 119 -26.75 -4.08 6.08
C VAL A 119 -26.55 -4.76 7.45
N PRO A 120 -27.58 -5.47 7.97
CA PRO A 120 -27.54 -6.03 9.33
C PRO A 120 -26.31 -6.89 9.64
N GLY A 121 -25.83 -7.70 8.70
CA GLY A 121 -24.64 -8.53 8.89
C GLY A 121 -23.33 -7.75 9.10
N LEU A 122 -23.28 -6.47 8.66
CA LEU A 122 -22.15 -5.57 8.86
C LEU A 122 -22.29 -4.69 10.11
N GLN A 123 -23.48 -4.70 10.77
CA GLN A 123 -23.75 -3.96 12.00
C GLN A 123 -23.18 -4.69 13.22
N SER A 124 -21.87 -4.86 13.26
CA SER A 124 -21.15 -5.54 14.33
C SER A 124 -20.03 -4.63 14.87
N ARG A 125 -19.83 -4.65 16.18
CA ARG A 125 -18.70 -3.93 16.83
C ARG A 125 -17.33 -4.47 16.39
N TRP A 126 -17.26 -5.71 15.96
CA TRP A 126 -16.03 -6.33 15.47
C TRP A 126 -15.65 -5.88 14.07
N MET A 127 -16.62 -5.51 13.23
CA MET A 127 -16.38 -5.11 11.85
C MET A 127 -15.41 -3.93 11.69
N PRO A 128 -15.57 -2.79 12.39
CA PRO A 128 -14.61 -1.69 12.30
C PRO A 128 -13.22 -2.07 12.78
N ILE A 129 -13.10 -2.89 13.83
CA ILE A 129 -11.81 -3.34 14.36
C ILE A 129 -11.12 -4.24 13.33
N HIS A 130 -11.86 -5.20 12.79
CA HIS A 130 -11.40 -6.12 11.76
C HIS A 130 -10.87 -5.38 10.53
N VAL A 131 -11.66 -4.47 9.96
CA VAL A 131 -11.26 -3.70 8.76
C VAL A 131 -10.09 -2.77 9.07
N SER A 132 -10.03 -2.16 10.25
CA SER A 132 -8.89 -1.33 10.66
C SER A 132 -7.59 -2.14 10.74
N CYS A 133 -7.64 -3.35 11.30
CA CYS A 133 -6.49 -4.24 11.36
C CYS A 133 -5.98 -4.58 9.94
N TRP A 134 -6.89 -4.88 9.01
CA TRP A 134 -6.52 -5.11 7.61
C TRP A 134 -5.94 -3.87 6.94
N CYS A 135 -6.53 -2.70 7.18
CA CYS A 135 -6.05 -1.44 6.62
C CYS A 135 -4.58 -1.17 7.01
N PHE A 136 -4.25 -1.26 8.30
CA PHE A 136 -2.88 -1.04 8.77
C PHE A 136 -1.92 -2.12 8.29
N SER A 137 -2.34 -3.39 8.29
CA SER A 137 -1.54 -4.50 7.78
C SER A 137 -1.22 -4.32 6.29
N TYR A 138 -2.24 -4.13 5.46
CA TYR A 138 -2.07 -4.01 4.02
C TYR A 138 -1.30 -2.77 3.62
N SER A 139 -1.45 -1.68 4.36
CA SER A 139 -0.66 -0.46 4.15
C SER A 139 0.83 -0.68 4.41
N ALA A 140 1.17 -1.37 5.50
CA ALA A 140 2.55 -1.73 5.80
C ALA A 140 3.13 -2.69 4.76
N PHE A 141 2.37 -3.70 4.36
CA PHE A 141 2.79 -4.67 3.32
C PHE A 141 2.90 -4.02 1.94
N GLY A 142 2.04 -3.06 1.60
CA GLY A 142 2.11 -2.29 0.36
C GLY A 142 3.39 -1.47 0.25
N VAL A 143 3.73 -0.69 1.27
CA VAL A 143 5.02 0.03 1.32
C VAL A 143 6.18 -0.97 1.38
N GLY A 144 6.04 -2.06 2.13
CA GLY A 144 7.01 -3.16 2.20
C GLY A 144 7.28 -3.80 0.84
N PHE A 145 6.27 -3.97 0.01
CA PHE A 145 6.42 -4.45 -1.37
C PHE A 145 7.30 -3.53 -2.21
N VAL A 146 7.12 -2.21 -2.14
CA VAL A 146 7.97 -1.24 -2.84
C VAL A 146 9.41 -1.36 -2.37
N VAL A 147 9.62 -1.42 -1.05
CA VAL A 147 10.95 -1.55 -0.44
C VAL A 147 11.63 -2.86 -0.85
N ALA A 148 10.94 -4.01 -0.74
CA ALA A 148 11.46 -5.32 -1.13
C ALA A 148 11.81 -5.37 -2.62
N SER A 149 10.98 -4.75 -3.46
CA SER A 149 11.20 -4.67 -4.91
C SER A 149 12.49 -3.93 -5.26
N CYS A 150 12.71 -2.76 -4.62
CA CYS A 150 13.94 -1.99 -4.80
C CYS A 150 15.16 -2.74 -4.25
N LEU A 151 15.03 -3.39 -3.09
CA LEU A 151 16.09 -4.21 -2.51
C LEU A 151 16.53 -5.33 -3.46
N ILE A 152 15.57 -6.10 -3.99
CA ILE A 152 15.83 -7.19 -4.95
C ILE A 152 16.49 -6.63 -6.22
N ALA A 153 16.02 -5.48 -6.71
CA ALA A 153 16.63 -4.81 -7.86
C ALA A 153 18.09 -4.44 -7.61
N LEU A 154 18.40 -3.80 -6.47
CA LEU A 154 19.76 -3.40 -6.11
C LEU A 154 20.69 -4.63 -5.94
N ARG A 155 20.19 -5.70 -5.31
CA ARG A 155 20.94 -6.97 -5.18
C ARG A 155 21.28 -7.58 -6.54
N ARG A 156 20.29 -7.68 -7.44
CA ARG A 156 20.52 -8.19 -8.81
C ARG A 156 21.48 -7.33 -9.62
N LEU A 157 21.53 -6.05 -9.34
CA LEU A 157 22.42 -5.11 -9.99
C LEU A 157 23.82 -5.07 -9.34
N GLY A 158 24.04 -5.70 -8.20
CA GLY A 158 25.29 -5.62 -7.44
C GLY A 158 25.64 -4.21 -7.00
N ARG A 159 24.65 -3.37 -6.66
CA ARG A 159 24.84 -1.93 -6.38
C ARG A 159 24.44 -1.55 -4.96
N ALA A 160 25.11 -0.52 -4.42
CA ALA A 160 24.77 0.12 -3.17
C ALA A 160 24.59 -0.84 -1.98
N PRO A 161 25.62 -1.61 -1.56
CA PRO A 161 25.48 -2.63 -0.52
C PRO A 161 24.95 -2.05 0.80
N LYS A 162 25.35 -0.85 1.20
CA LYS A 162 24.81 -0.18 2.39
C LYS A 162 23.30 0.09 2.27
N MET A 163 22.85 0.57 1.10
CA MET A 163 21.42 0.76 0.85
C MET A 163 20.64 -0.56 0.88
N GLN A 164 21.24 -1.68 0.41
CA GLN A 164 20.60 -2.99 0.49
C GLN A 164 20.36 -3.42 1.94
N GLU A 165 21.30 -3.16 2.84
CA GLU A 165 21.15 -3.43 4.28
C GLU A 165 20.04 -2.57 4.88
N GLU A 166 20.08 -1.25 4.64
CA GLU A 166 19.08 -0.30 5.13
C GLU A 166 17.66 -0.65 4.64
N LEU A 167 17.51 -1.05 3.36
CA LEU A 167 16.22 -1.48 2.81
C LEU A 167 15.77 -2.83 3.37
N GLY A 168 16.70 -3.76 3.62
CA GLY A 168 16.39 -5.03 4.27
C GLY A 168 15.81 -4.83 5.68
N ASP A 169 16.45 -3.96 6.46
CA ASP A 169 15.98 -3.59 7.79
C ASP A 169 14.63 -2.87 7.75
N LEU A 170 14.46 -1.96 6.79
CA LEU A 170 13.19 -1.24 6.62
C LEU A 170 12.06 -2.19 6.25
N PHE A 171 12.29 -3.09 5.31
CA PHE A 171 11.30 -4.12 4.93
C PHE A 171 10.91 -4.98 6.13
N HIS A 172 11.91 -5.44 6.89
CA HIS A 172 11.66 -6.24 8.08
C HIS A 172 10.80 -5.51 9.13
N ARG A 173 11.09 -4.23 9.39
CA ARG A 173 10.28 -3.40 10.31
C ARG A 173 8.84 -3.23 9.83
N LEU A 174 8.63 -3.06 8.54
CA LEU A 174 7.28 -2.97 7.95
C LEU A 174 6.50 -4.27 8.12
N VAL A 175 7.16 -5.42 7.94
CA VAL A 175 6.53 -6.72 8.19
C VAL A 175 6.28 -6.94 9.68
N LEU A 176 7.21 -6.59 10.57
CA LEU A 176 7.02 -6.65 12.04
C LEU A 176 5.86 -5.79 12.50
N PHE A 177 5.59 -4.66 11.85
CA PHE A 177 4.41 -3.85 12.13
C PHE A 177 3.15 -4.47 11.53
N GLY A 178 3.17 -4.85 10.26
CA GLY A 178 1.98 -5.34 9.55
C GLY A 178 1.48 -6.69 10.03
N PHE A 179 2.38 -7.61 10.41
CA PHE A 179 2.03 -8.99 10.75
C PHE A 179 1.16 -9.13 12.01
N PRO A 180 1.41 -8.44 13.12
CA PRO A 180 0.50 -8.44 14.27
C PRO A 180 -0.90 -7.93 13.94
N PHE A 181 -1.01 -6.85 13.14
CA PHE A 181 -2.30 -6.36 12.67
C PHE A 181 -3.00 -7.35 11.76
N HIS A 182 -2.26 -8.05 10.89
CA HIS A 182 -2.81 -9.12 10.07
C HIS A 182 -3.38 -10.26 10.93
N THR A 183 -2.65 -10.67 11.97
CA THR A 183 -3.09 -11.69 12.92
C THR A 183 -4.35 -11.26 13.67
N LEU A 184 -4.36 -10.02 14.17
CA LEU A 184 -5.56 -9.44 14.81
C LEU A 184 -6.72 -9.33 13.83
N GLY A 185 -6.46 -9.04 12.55
CA GLY A 185 -7.45 -9.02 11.49
C GLY A 185 -8.13 -10.38 11.32
N LEU A 186 -7.35 -11.48 11.30
CA LEU A 186 -7.90 -12.84 11.24
C LEU A 186 -8.77 -13.17 12.47
N ILE A 187 -8.27 -12.88 13.66
CA ILE A 187 -8.98 -13.17 14.92
C ILE A 187 -10.28 -12.37 15.01
N THR A 188 -10.23 -11.06 14.76
CA THR A 188 -11.42 -10.19 14.84
C THR A 188 -12.42 -10.47 13.73
N GLY A 189 -11.95 -10.95 12.56
CA GLY A 189 -12.78 -11.44 11.48
C GLY A 189 -13.57 -12.72 11.85
N ALA A 190 -12.89 -13.66 12.51
CA ALA A 190 -13.55 -14.85 13.03
C ALA A 190 -14.60 -14.52 14.10
N LEU A 191 -14.32 -13.54 14.98
CA LEU A 191 -15.28 -13.05 15.97
C LEU A 191 -16.48 -12.36 15.30
N TRP A 192 -16.22 -11.54 14.25
CA TRP A 192 -17.29 -10.94 13.47
C TRP A 192 -18.14 -12.01 12.77
N ALA A 193 -17.53 -12.97 12.10
CA ALA A 193 -18.23 -14.05 11.41
C ALA A 193 -19.11 -14.89 12.37
N ALA A 194 -18.58 -15.23 13.55
CA ALA A 194 -19.33 -15.93 14.59
C ALA A 194 -20.59 -15.16 15.04
N ASN A 195 -20.49 -13.81 15.14
CA ASN A 195 -21.64 -12.97 15.49
C ASN A 195 -22.63 -12.78 14.33
N ALA A 196 -22.14 -12.68 13.09
CA ALA A 196 -22.98 -12.36 11.93
C ALA A 196 -23.71 -13.59 11.37
N TRP A 197 -23.08 -14.78 11.39
CA TRP A 197 -23.62 -16.04 10.82
C TRP A 197 -23.39 -17.28 11.67
N ALA A 198 -23.16 -17.12 12.96
CA ALA A 198 -23.00 -18.20 13.93
C ALA A 198 -21.86 -19.20 13.62
N SER A 199 -20.90 -18.85 12.76
CA SER A 199 -19.71 -19.64 12.47
C SER A 199 -18.47 -18.76 12.37
N PRO A 200 -17.38 -19.07 13.09
CA PRO A 200 -16.16 -18.30 13.03
C PRO A 200 -15.36 -18.50 11.73
N TRP A 201 -15.70 -19.51 10.95
CA TRP A 201 -15.09 -19.87 9.68
C TRP A 201 -16.14 -20.43 8.73
N PHE A 202 -16.30 -19.82 7.57
CA PHE A 202 -17.37 -20.14 6.61
C PHE A 202 -16.86 -20.80 5.33
N ASN A 203 -15.56 -21.13 5.27
CA ASN A 203 -14.91 -21.69 4.10
C ASN A 203 -14.95 -20.75 2.88
N ASP A 204 -14.93 -19.44 3.13
CA ASP A 204 -14.95 -18.39 2.13
C ASP A 204 -13.57 -18.24 1.46
N PRO A 205 -13.48 -18.01 0.15
CA PRO A 205 -12.21 -17.78 -0.54
C PRO A 205 -11.35 -16.66 0.07
N LYS A 206 -11.94 -15.59 0.65
CA LYS A 206 -11.18 -14.54 1.34
C LYS A 206 -10.57 -15.00 2.65
N GLU A 207 -11.25 -15.89 3.37
CA GLU A 207 -10.69 -16.49 4.58
C GLU A 207 -9.44 -17.30 4.26
N TRP A 208 -9.49 -18.16 3.24
CA TRP A 208 -8.35 -18.98 2.81
C TRP A 208 -7.20 -18.14 2.29
N THR A 209 -7.46 -17.16 1.42
CA THR A 209 -6.40 -16.34 0.84
C THR A 209 -5.77 -15.43 1.89
N SER A 210 -6.51 -14.97 2.90
CA SER A 210 -5.95 -14.23 4.02
C SER A 210 -5.10 -15.10 4.94
N ALA A 211 -5.50 -16.35 5.20
CA ALA A 211 -4.69 -17.31 5.94
C ALA A 211 -3.40 -17.66 5.19
N ILE A 212 -3.44 -17.81 3.86
CA ILE A 212 -2.25 -18.00 3.02
C ILE A 212 -1.33 -16.78 3.12
N THR A 213 -1.87 -15.56 3.06
CA THR A 213 -1.08 -14.33 3.24
C THR A 213 -0.38 -14.32 4.60
N TRP A 214 -1.08 -14.69 5.66
CA TRP A 214 -0.51 -14.81 7.00
C TRP A 214 0.66 -15.81 7.01
N LEU A 215 0.49 -16.97 6.40
CA LEU A 215 1.52 -18.01 6.33
C LEU A 215 2.76 -17.52 5.57
N ILE A 216 2.59 -16.81 4.46
CA ILE A 216 3.70 -16.26 3.67
C ILE A 216 4.56 -15.32 4.54
N TYR A 217 3.93 -14.39 5.27
CA TYR A 217 4.68 -13.48 6.13
C TYR A 217 5.24 -14.15 7.40
N ALA A 218 4.58 -15.17 7.94
CA ALA A 218 5.12 -16.01 9.00
C ALA A 218 6.39 -16.74 8.55
N ILE A 219 6.38 -17.32 7.34
CA ILE A 219 7.56 -17.93 6.72
C ILE A 219 8.66 -16.89 6.54
N TYR A 220 8.35 -15.70 6.02
CA TYR A 220 9.33 -14.62 5.89
C TYR A 220 10.01 -14.32 7.23
N LEU A 221 9.25 -14.12 8.30
CA LEU A 221 9.79 -13.80 9.63
C LEU A 221 10.71 -14.93 10.14
N HIS A 222 10.34 -16.19 9.90
CA HIS A 222 11.15 -17.34 10.27
C HIS A 222 12.46 -17.42 9.47
N LEU A 223 12.41 -17.23 8.14
CA LEU A 223 13.56 -17.24 7.27
C LEU A 223 14.51 -16.06 7.53
N HIS A 224 13.94 -14.87 7.76
CA HIS A 224 14.70 -13.68 8.12
C HIS A 224 15.49 -13.89 9.43
N ARG A 225 14.86 -14.46 10.46
CA ARG A 225 15.53 -14.81 11.74
C ARG A 225 16.70 -15.78 11.52
N LYS A 226 16.59 -16.69 10.55
CA LYS A 226 17.67 -17.64 10.18
C LYS A 226 18.68 -17.05 9.19
N LYS A 227 18.56 -15.78 8.84
CA LYS A 227 19.42 -15.07 7.87
C LYS A 227 19.50 -15.76 6.50
N ILE A 228 18.39 -16.38 6.06
CA ILE A 228 18.34 -17.07 4.77
C ILE A 228 18.25 -16.01 3.65
N LEU A 229 19.22 -16.09 2.73
CA LEU A 229 19.27 -15.21 1.56
C LEU A 229 18.03 -15.41 0.68
N GLY A 230 17.49 -14.29 0.19
CA GLY A 230 16.32 -14.32 -0.72
C GLY A 230 14.97 -14.35 -0.02
N ALA A 231 14.90 -14.33 1.32
CA ALA A 231 13.63 -14.24 2.04
C ALA A 231 12.78 -13.03 1.61
N ASP A 232 13.42 -11.95 1.13
CA ASP A 232 12.73 -10.71 0.68
C ASP A 232 11.80 -10.95 -0.52
N TRP A 233 11.98 -12.02 -1.30
CA TRP A 233 11.04 -12.42 -2.34
C TRP A 233 9.66 -12.74 -1.80
N LEU A 234 9.56 -13.15 -0.54
CA LEU A 234 8.26 -13.34 0.12
C LEU A 234 7.49 -12.03 0.28
N GLY A 235 8.15 -10.86 0.25
CA GLY A 235 7.47 -9.57 0.17
C GLY A 235 6.68 -9.39 -1.13
N ILE A 236 7.22 -9.87 -2.25
CA ILE A 236 6.53 -9.84 -3.55
C ILE A 236 5.36 -10.82 -3.57
N VAL A 237 5.60 -12.06 -3.14
CA VAL A 237 4.58 -13.12 -3.09
C VAL A 237 3.47 -12.74 -2.08
N GLY A 238 3.85 -12.19 -0.93
CA GLY A 238 2.92 -11.73 0.09
C GLY A 238 2.01 -10.61 -0.41
N MET A 239 2.56 -9.61 -1.13
CA MET A 239 1.73 -8.57 -1.71
C MET A 239 0.82 -9.09 -2.83
N ALA A 240 1.28 -10.02 -3.66
CA ALA A 240 0.43 -10.68 -4.64
C ALA A 240 -0.75 -11.41 -3.96
N SER A 241 -0.50 -12.08 -2.82
CA SER A 241 -1.55 -12.72 -2.01
C SER A 241 -2.50 -11.71 -1.38
N VAL A 242 -2.00 -10.56 -0.89
CA VAL A 242 -2.85 -9.43 -0.41
C VAL A 242 -3.79 -8.96 -1.51
N LEU A 243 -3.26 -8.71 -2.72
CA LEU A 243 -4.06 -8.25 -3.86
C LEU A 243 -5.08 -9.30 -4.30
N LEU A 244 -4.70 -10.58 -4.28
CA LEU A 244 -5.61 -11.69 -4.54
C LEU A 244 -6.75 -11.70 -3.51
N THR A 245 -6.47 -11.55 -2.23
CA THR A 245 -7.46 -11.53 -1.14
C THR A 245 -8.38 -10.32 -1.25
N PHE A 246 -7.83 -9.14 -1.48
CA PHE A 246 -8.60 -7.90 -1.48
C PHE A 246 -9.45 -7.73 -2.74
N VAL A 247 -8.87 -8.00 -3.91
CA VAL A 247 -9.48 -7.75 -5.21
C VAL A 247 -9.76 -9.04 -5.97
N GLY A 248 -8.76 -9.93 -6.08
CA GLY A 248 -8.80 -11.09 -6.97
C GLY A 248 -9.91 -12.08 -6.66
N VAL A 249 -10.20 -12.30 -5.39
CA VAL A 249 -11.28 -13.20 -4.94
C VAL A 249 -12.65 -12.79 -5.51
N ASN A 250 -12.90 -11.50 -5.75
CA ASN A 250 -14.17 -11.04 -6.31
C ASN A 250 -14.44 -11.55 -7.75
N PHE A 251 -13.40 -12.05 -8.45
CA PHE A 251 -13.53 -12.65 -9.78
C PHE A 251 -13.80 -14.17 -9.73
N ILE A 252 -13.67 -14.79 -8.57
CA ILE A 252 -13.94 -16.22 -8.40
C ILE A 252 -15.44 -16.42 -8.34
N PRO A 253 -16.05 -17.26 -9.21
CA PRO A 253 -17.51 -17.43 -9.25
C PRO A 253 -18.14 -17.82 -7.90
N SER A 254 -17.48 -18.69 -7.14
CA SER A 254 -17.93 -19.12 -5.80
C SER A 254 -17.93 -17.98 -4.77
N ALA A 255 -17.11 -16.96 -4.95
CA ALA A 255 -17.04 -15.81 -4.05
C ALA A 255 -18.15 -14.78 -4.29
N ARG A 256 -18.92 -14.88 -5.39
CA ARG A 256 -20.05 -13.98 -5.66
C ARG A 256 -21.18 -14.11 -4.62
N GLN A 257 -21.24 -15.24 -3.94
CA GLN A 257 -22.19 -15.50 -2.85
C GLN A 257 -21.58 -15.23 -1.47
N SER A 258 -20.31 -14.77 -1.44
CA SER A 258 -19.62 -14.46 -0.21
C SER A 258 -20.17 -13.20 0.45
N ALA A 259 -20.29 -13.23 1.77
CA ALA A 259 -20.59 -12.07 2.60
C ALA A 259 -19.51 -10.97 2.54
N HIS A 260 -18.33 -11.31 2.01
CA HIS A 260 -17.20 -10.41 1.84
C HIS A 260 -17.14 -9.76 0.45
N THR A 261 -18.16 -9.91 -0.41
CA THR A 261 -18.16 -9.33 -1.76
C THR A 261 -18.59 -7.87 -1.71
N TYR A 262 -17.69 -6.97 -2.07
CA TYR A 262 -17.93 -5.52 -2.16
C TYR A 262 -18.16 -5.03 -3.59
N VAL A 263 -18.08 -5.92 -4.57
CA VAL A 263 -18.18 -5.57 -5.99
C VAL A 263 -19.64 -5.41 -6.37
N SER A 264 -20.01 -4.19 -6.75
CA SER A 264 -21.31 -3.92 -7.34
C SER A 264 -21.46 -4.66 -8.68
N PRO A 265 -22.63 -5.26 -8.98
CA PRO A 265 -22.89 -5.78 -10.30
C PRO A 265 -22.69 -4.68 -11.34
N GLY A 266 -21.77 -4.88 -12.30
CA GLY A 266 -21.46 -3.89 -13.34
C GLY A 266 -20.19 -3.09 -13.13
N SER A 267 -19.48 -3.25 -12.01
CA SER A 267 -18.14 -2.66 -11.84
C SER A 267 -17.19 -3.20 -12.93
N PRO A 268 -16.50 -2.32 -13.68
CA PRO A 268 -15.63 -2.77 -14.75
C PRO A 268 -14.42 -3.51 -14.17
N GLY A 269 -14.38 -4.85 -14.37
CA GLY A 269 -13.32 -5.72 -13.85
C GLY A 269 -11.91 -5.33 -14.29
N TRP A 270 -11.76 -4.59 -15.40
CA TRP A 270 -10.47 -4.08 -15.86
C TRP A 270 -9.86 -3.02 -14.94
N LEU A 271 -10.69 -2.23 -14.23
CA LEU A 271 -10.19 -1.29 -13.22
C LEU A 271 -9.56 -2.02 -12.04
N MET A 272 -10.16 -3.12 -11.62
CA MET A 272 -9.60 -3.97 -10.56
C MET A 272 -8.31 -4.66 -11.03
N LEU A 273 -8.24 -5.09 -12.32
CA LEU A 273 -7.00 -5.59 -12.92
C LEU A 273 -5.91 -4.49 -12.94
N GLY A 274 -6.26 -3.24 -13.22
CA GLY A 274 -5.36 -2.09 -13.11
C GLY A 274 -4.76 -1.94 -11.71
N TRP A 275 -5.54 -2.20 -10.67
CA TRP A 275 -5.08 -2.22 -9.28
C TRP A 275 -4.12 -3.35 -8.98
N ILE A 276 -4.39 -4.56 -9.52
CA ILE A 276 -3.53 -5.73 -9.35
C ILE A 276 -2.23 -5.54 -10.13
N LEU A 277 -2.32 -5.12 -11.39
CA LEU A 277 -1.18 -5.05 -12.30
C LEU A 277 -0.41 -3.72 -12.20
N GLY A 278 -1.06 -2.63 -11.78
CA GLY A 278 -0.45 -1.31 -11.68
C GLY A 278 0.82 -1.27 -10.83
N PRO A 279 0.85 -1.81 -9.60
CA PRO A 279 2.06 -1.89 -8.79
C PRO A 279 3.19 -2.68 -9.46
N PHE A 280 2.86 -3.77 -10.18
CA PHE A 280 3.86 -4.55 -10.93
C PHE A 280 4.37 -3.81 -12.17
N ALA A 281 3.51 -3.05 -12.85
CA ALA A 281 3.91 -2.21 -13.98
C ALA A 281 4.83 -1.07 -13.52
N VAL A 282 4.48 -0.39 -12.43
CA VAL A 282 5.31 0.65 -11.80
C VAL A 282 6.67 0.09 -11.39
N LEU A 283 6.69 -1.10 -10.78
CA LEU A 283 7.93 -1.80 -10.44
C LEU A 283 8.76 -2.09 -11.69
N SER A 284 8.14 -2.62 -12.74
CA SER A 284 8.82 -2.95 -13.98
C SER A 284 9.41 -1.70 -14.64
N ILE A 285 8.68 -0.60 -14.68
CA ILE A 285 9.13 0.70 -15.18
C ILE A 285 10.31 1.22 -14.34
N ALA A 286 10.22 1.13 -13.01
CA ALA A 286 11.30 1.56 -12.12
C ALA A 286 12.57 0.72 -12.31
N LEU A 287 12.45 -0.60 -12.44
CA LEU A 287 13.57 -1.49 -12.73
C LEU A 287 14.19 -1.20 -14.10
N TRP A 288 13.36 -0.90 -15.10
CA TRP A 288 13.81 -0.51 -16.44
C TRP A 288 14.51 0.86 -16.40
N ALA A 289 13.97 1.86 -15.72
CA ALA A 289 14.59 3.17 -15.54
C ALA A 289 15.95 3.06 -14.81
N LEU A 290 16.05 2.23 -13.79
CA LEU A 290 17.31 1.94 -13.10
C LEU A 290 18.34 1.27 -14.03
N LYS A 291 17.89 0.45 -14.98
CA LYS A 291 18.76 -0.14 -16.02
C LYS A 291 19.25 0.89 -17.04
N PHE A 292 18.41 1.87 -17.41
CA PHE A 292 18.77 2.97 -18.32
C PHE A 292 19.76 3.96 -17.68
N TRP A 293 19.57 4.28 -16.40
CA TRP A 293 20.50 5.12 -15.64
C TRP A 293 21.92 4.49 -15.52
N ARG A 294 22.04 3.19 -15.77
CA ARG A 294 23.34 2.50 -15.92
C ARG A 294 24.18 2.97 -17.10
N LYS A 295 23.58 3.49 -18.15
CA LYS A 295 24.30 3.82 -19.40
C LYS A 295 24.93 5.22 -19.42
N THR A 296 24.70 6.03 -18.38
CA THR A 296 25.43 7.29 -18.20
C THR A 296 26.71 7.01 -17.38
N PRO A 297 27.88 6.91 -18.04
CA PRO A 297 29.09 6.55 -17.31
C PRO A 297 29.52 7.72 -16.42
N VAL A 298 29.53 7.53 -15.10
CA VAL A 298 30.25 8.38 -14.15
C VAL A 298 31.74 8.49 -14.53
N SER A 299 32.28 7.54 -15.32
CA SER A 299 33.60 7.60 -15.95
C SER A 299 33.79 8.79 -16.88
N ARG A 300 32.77 9.23 -17.67
CA ARG A 300 32.89 10.42 -18.51
C ARG A 300 33.06 11.70 -17.69
N LEU A 301 32.30 11.88 -16.62
CA LEU A 301 32.41 13.07 -15.76
C LEU A 301 33.73 13.15 -14.99
N LYS A 302 34.35 12.00 -14.67
CA LYS A 302 35.71 11.97 -14.10
C LYS A 302 36.74 12.27 -15.17
N GLN A 303 36.62 11.72 -16.35
CA GLN A 303 37.53 11.94 -17.48
C GLN A 303 37.48 13.38 -17.96
N ASP A 304 36.30 13.99 -18.06
CA ASP A 304 36.13 15.41 -18.42
C ASP A 304 36.71 16.35 -17.34
N ARG A 305 36.61 15.99 -16.06
CA ARG A 305 37.28 16.75 -14.96
C ARG A 305 38.80 16.62 -14.97
N GLU A 306 39.32 15.43 -15.28
CA GLU A 306 40.77 15.21 -15.37
C GLU A 306 41.34 15.91 -16.60
N VAL A 307 40.66 15.95 -17.73
CA VAL A 307 41.05 16.72 -18.91
C VAL A 307 41.00 18.24 -18.64
N LEU A 308 39.97 18.73 -17.96
CA LEU A 308 39.83 20.14 -17.58
C LEU A 308 40.89 20.58 -16.55
N ASN A 309 41.34 19.69 -15.69
CA ASN A 309 42.41 19.99 -14.72
C ASN A 309 43.82 19.85 -15.33
N ALA A 310 43.99 19.11 -16.43
CA ALA A 310 45.28 18.98 -17.12
C ALA A 310 45.51 20.10 -18.15
N THR A 311 44.47 20.90 -18.44
CA THR A 311 44.55 22.05 -19.37
C THR A 311 44.62 23.42 -18.63
N ARG A 312 44.72 23.37 -17.30
CA ARG A 312 45.05 24.52 -16.45
C ARG A 312 46.43 24.35 -15.81
#